data_b85cbcbd4d69489e33876dfb77257748
#
_entry.id   b85cbcbd4d69489e33876dfb77257748
#
_cell.length_a   1.000
_cell.length_b   1.000
_cell.length_c   1.000
_cell.angle_alpha   90.00
_cell.angle_beta   90.00
_cell.angle_gamma   90.00
#
_symmetry.space_group_name_H-M   'P 1'
#
loop_
_entity.id
_entity.type
_entity.pdbx_description
1 polymer ?
#
loop_
_entity_poly.entity_id
_entity_poly.type
_entity_poly.pdbx_seq_one_letter_code
_entity_poly.pdbx_strand_id
1 'polypeptide(L)'
;MEAYGGGERDFGESRVQELLPKYEALPKDIRWHFIGHLQTNKVKQIVPFVHMIHSVDSVRLLEIINREAEKIGRRVKVLLEVHVAKEETKSGFTSEEFELRILNLELRERFPWVEVCGVMGMATNTDDQAEWRRCFREIKALASKLSTLNTKQISMGMSDDYLIAIEQGSNMVRIGSTIFGSRGSTPENSIQTNN
;
A
#
# COMPACT_ATOMS: atom_id res chain seq x y z
N MET A 1 17.99 3.42 9.49
CA MET A 1 17.86 4.46 10.53
C MET A 1 18.09 5.89 10.01
N GLU A 2 18.84 6.11 8.91
CA GLU A 2 19.10 7.46 8.35
C GLU A 2 17.83 8.22 8.01
N ALA A 3 16.89 7.62 7.27
CA ALA A 3 15.61 8.27 6.93
C ALA A 3 14.81 8.68 8.17
N TYR A 4 14.79 7.84 9.21
CA TYR A 4 14.16 8.17 10.49
C TYR A 4 14.88 9.35 11.19
N GLY A 5 16.21 9.35 11.19
CA GLY A 5 17.01 10.46 11.71
C GLY A 5 16.79 11.76 10.93
N GLY A 6 16.48 11.68 9.64
CA GLY A 6 16.08 12.80 8.78
C GLY A 6 14.65 13.30 9.02
N GLY A 7 13.90 12.70 9.94
CA GLY A 7 12.54 13.14 10.30
C GLY A 7 11.41 12.33 9.66
N GLU A 8 11.71 11.36 8.79
CA GLU A 8 10.66 10.52 8.19
C GLU A 8 10.01 9.61 9.25
N ARG A 9 8.70 9.45 9.16
CA ARG A 9 7.91 8.59 10.06
C ARG A 9 7.02 7.59 9.33
N ASP A 10 6.80 7.76 8.03
CA ASP A 10 5.98 6.86 7.21
C ASP A 10 6.87 5.83 6.51
N PHE A 11 6.85 4.59 6.99
CA PHE A 11 7.65 3.51 6.43
C PHE A 11 6.77 2.39 5.89
N GLY A 12 7.09 1.93 4.68
CA GLY A 12 6.36 0.87 3.98
C GLY A 12 7.06 -0.47 4.01
N GLU A 13 6.31 -1.54 4.25
CA GLU A 13 6.76 -2.93 4.11
C GLU A 13 5.81 -3.77 3.27
N SER A 14 6.40 -4.68 2.49
CA SER A 14 5.63 -5.54 1.58
C SER A 14 5.41 -6.95 2.12
N ARG A 15 6.09 -7.35 3.18
CA ARG A 15 6.02 -8.70 3.77
C ARG A 15 5.79 -8.63 5.27
N VAL A 16 4.76 -9.35 5.74
CA VAL A 16 4.45 -9.38 7.18
C VAL A 16 5.62 -9.90 8.00
N GLN A 17 6.34 -10.90 7.49
CA GLN A 17 7.52 -11.48 8.15
C GLN A 17 8.68 -10.49 8.32
N GLU A 18 8.77 -9.49 7.45
CA GLU A 18 9.76 -8.41 7.57
C GLU A 18 9.25 -7.26 8.45
N LEU A 19 7.95 -6.99 8.40
CA LEU A 19 7.30 -5.93 9.16
C LEU A 19 7.33 -6.18 10.67
N LEU A 20 7.00 -7.40 11.11
CA LEU A 20 6.89 -7.73 12.54
C LEU A 20 8.19 -7.49 13.32
N PRO A 21 9.36 -8.05 12.94
CA PRO A 21 10.60 -7.80 13.67
C PRO A 21 11.03 -6.33 13.61
N LYS A 22 10.75 -5.62 12.53
CA LYS A 22 11.02 -4.17 12.44
C LYS A 22 10.13 -3.36 13.38
N TYR A 23 8.84 -3.70 13.47
CA TYR A 23 7.95 -3.07 14.43
C TYR A 23 8.39 -3.29 15.87
N GLU A 24 8.92 -4.47 16.20
CA GLU A 24 9.42 -4.78 17.56
C GLU A 24 10.71 -4.02 17.88
N ALA A 25 11.64 -3.94 16.94
CA ALA A 25 13.00 -3.43 17.15
C ALA A 25 13.14 -1.92 16.96
N LEU A 26 12.26 -1.27 16.19
CA LEU A 26 12.39 0.13 15.80
C LEU A 26 11.49 1.06 16.66
N PRO A 27 11.72 2.39 16.61
CA PRO A 27 10.93 3.37 17.38
C PRO A 27 9.43 3.23 17.15
N LYS A 28 8.65 3.40 18.23
CA LYS A 28 7.19 3.17 18.22
C LYS A 28 6.36 4.32 17.62
N ASP A 29 6.99 5.43 17.32
CA ASP A 29 6.39 6.57 16.61
C ASP A 29 6.45 6.42 15.09
N ILE A 30 7.03 5.33 14.57
CA ILE A 30 6.97 4.98 13.15
C ILE A 30 5.54 4.60 12.78
N ARG A 31 5.03 5.24 11.73
CA ARG A 31 3.76 4.90 11.11
C ARG A 31 4.00 3.85 10.02
N TRP A 32 3.67 2.59 10.35
CA TRP A 32 3.89 1.48 9.44
C TRP A 32 2.79 1.37 8.38
N HIS A 33 3.18 1.41 7.12
CA HIS A 33 2.32 1.17 5.98
C HIS A 33 2.59 -0.22 5.40
N PHE A 34 1.54 -1.03 5.27
CA PHE A 34 1.65 -2.31 4.59
C PHE A 34 1.27 -2.12 3.12
N ILE A 35 2.22 -2.36 2.21
CA ILE A 35 2.11 -2.01 0.79
C ILE A 35 2.21 -3.22 -0.16
N GLY A 36 2.44 -4.44 0.35
CA GLY A 36 2.48 -5.67 -0.44
C GLY A 36 1.18 -6.46 -0.36
N HIS A 37 1.08 -7.54 -1.12
CA HIS A 37 -0.09 -8.43 -1.07
C HIS A 37 -0.29 -9.00 0.34
N LEU A 38 -1.48 -8.80 0.91
CA LEU A 38 -1.80 -9.21 2.28
C LEU A 38 -2.62 -10.51 2.27
N GLN A 39 -1.97 -11.60 2.65
CA GLN A 39 -2.66 -12.86 2.88
C GLN A 39 -3.64 -12.74 4.05
N THR A 40 -4.84 -13.28 3.88
CA THR A 40 -5.93 -13.17 4.86
C THR A 40 -5.58 -13.72 6.24
N ASN A 41 -4.80 -14.81 6.31
CA ASN A 41 -4.34 -15.41 7.57
C ASN A 41 -3.29 -14.57 8.32
N LYS A 42 -2.72 -13.56 7.68
CA LYS A 42 -1.73 -12.64 8.25
C LYS A 42 -2.35 -11.34 8.78
N VAL A 43 -3.58 -11.01 8.41
CA VAL A 43 -4.28 -9.78 8.81
C VAL A 43 -4.23 -9.56 10.31
N LYS A 44 -4.55 -10.58 11.13
CA LYS A 44 -4.55 -10.51 12.59
C LYS A 44 -3.21 -10.10 13.21
N GLN A 45 -2.10 -10.29 12.47
CA GLN A 45 -0.75 -10.01 12.98
C GLN A 45 -0.40 -8.51 12.87
N ILE A 46 -0.94 -7.80 11.87
CA ILE A 46 -0.59 -6.40 11.60
C ILE A 46 -1.67 -5.40 12.05
N VAL A 47 -2.94 -5.81 12.07
CA VAL A 47 -4.06 -4.97 12.51
C VAL A 47 -3.83 -4.29 13.86
N PRO A 48 -3.15 -4.88 14.86
CA PRO A 48 -2.93 -4.21 16.13
C PRO A 48 -2.09 -2.92 16.07
N PHE A 49 -1.23 -2.76 15.07
CA PHE A 49 -0.27 -1.64 15.05
C PHE A 49 -0.13 -0.93 13.70
N VAL A 50 -0.50 -1.57 12.59
CA VAL A 50 -0.33 -0.97 11.26
C VAL A 50 -1.06 0.37 11.17
N HIS A 51 -0.38 1.38 10.61
CA HIS A 51 -0.99 2.69 10.40
C HIS A 51 -1.98 2.67 9.24
N MET A 52 -1.61 2.04 8.12
CA MET A 52 -2.45 1.93 6.93
C MET A 52 -2.11 0.68 6.12
N ILE A 53 -3.13 0.02 5.57
CA ILE A 53 -2.98 -1.08 4.61
C ILE A 53 -3.34 -0.56 3.22
N HIS A 54 -2.39 -0.59 2.27
CA HIS A 54 -2.59 -0.04 0.93
C HIS A 54 -3.16 -1.06 -0.07
N SER A 55 -3.03 -2.34 0.23
CA SER A 55 -3.23 -3.45 -0.71
C SER A 55 -4.54 -4.20 -0.47
N VAL A 56 -5.63 -3.46 -0.29
CA VAL A 56 -6.95 -4.10 -0.14
C VAL A 56 -7.56 -4.34 -1.51
N ASP A 57 -7.40 -5.56 -2.00
CA ASP A 57 -7.69 -6.02 -3.35
C ASP A 57 -9.06 -6.72 -3.51
N SER A 58 -9.78 -6.92 -2.42
CA SER A 58 -11.04 -7.67 -2.45
C SER A 58 -11.97 -7.31 -1.30
N VAL A 59 -13.27 -7.47 -1.53
CA VAL A 59 -14.30 -7.33 -0.47
C VAL A 59 -14.06 -8.33 0.66
N ARG A 60 -13.62 -9.55 0.33
CA ARG A 60 -13.26 -10.57 1.31
C ARG A 60 -12.15 -10.09 2.27
N LEU A 61 -11.13 -9.41 1.73
CA LEU A 61 -10.06 -8.87 2.58
C LEU A 61 -10.58 -7.74 3.47
N LEU A 62 -11.47 -6.86 2.97
CA LEU A 62 -12.17 -5.85 3.79
C LEU A 62 -12.93 -6.49 4.95
N GLU A 63 -13.69 -7.56 4.69
CA GLU A 63 -14.45 -8.29 5.72
C GLU A 63 -13.54 -8.84 6.82
N ILE A 64 -12.38 -9.40 6.42
CA ILE A 64 -11.43 -9.97 7.38
C ILE A 64 -10.74 -8.87 8.20
N ILE A 65 -10.32 -7.76 7.56
CA ILE A 65 -9.74 -6.61 8.27
C ILE A 65 -10.75 -6.04 9.26
N ASN A 66 -12.00 -5.85 8.85
CA ASN A 66 -13.05 -5.33 9.70
C ASN A 66 -13.27 -6.23 10.94
N ARG A 67 -13.40 -7.53 10.73
CA ARG A 67 -13.58 -8.51 11.81
C ARG A 67 -12.39 -8.54 12.79
N GLU A 68 -11.14 -8.52 12.29
CA GLU A 68 -9.97 -8.54 13.18
C GLU A 68 -9.80 -7.21 13.91
N ALA A 69 -10.16 -6.08 13.28
CA ALA A 69 -10.16 -4.76 13.86
C ALA A 69 -11.23 -4.62 14.98
N GLU A 70 -12.43 -5.15 14.75
CA GLU A 70 -13.52 -5.21 15.73
C GLU A 70 -13.10 -5.91 17.02
N LYS A 71 -12.44 -7.08 16.92
CA LYS A 71 -11.99 -7.86 18.09
C LYS A 71 -11.14 -7.07 19.07
N ILE A 72 -10.42 -6.07 18.59
CA ILE A 72 -9.50 -5.26 19.39
C ILE A 72 -9.99 -3.81 19.56
N GLY A 73 -11.21 -3.48 19.11
CA GLY A 73 -11.80 -2.15 19.22
C GLY A 73 -11.02 -1.06 18.48
N ARG A 74 -10.30 -1.40 17.40
CA ARG A 74 -9.42 -0.48 16.67
C ARG A 74 -9.90 -0.26 15.24
N ARG A 75 -10.07 0.98 14.84
CA ARG A 75 -10.33 1.33 13.44
C ARG A 75 -9.05 1.30 12.61
N VAL A 76 -9.06 0.64 11.45
CA VAL A 76 -7.89 0.47 10.57
C VAL A 76 -8.08 1.26 9.28
N LYS A 77 -7.11 2.11 8.95
CA LYS A 77 -7.06 2.84 7.68
C LYS A 77 -6.65 1.93 6.55
N VAL A 78 -7.34 2.03 5.42
CA VAL A 78 -7.04 1.24 4.23
C VAL A 78 -7.11 2.07 2.96
N LEU A 79 -6.37 1.64 1.93
CA LEU A 79 -6.58 2.03 0.55
C LEU A 79 -7.09 0.83 -0.23
N LEU A 80 -7.99 1.08 -1.18
CA LEU A 80 -8.45 0.06 -2.11
C LEU A 80 -7.45 -0.07 -3.24
N GLU A 81 -6.92 -1.26 -3.46
CA GLU A 81 -6.00 -1.52 -4.55
C GLU A 81 -6.77 -1.67 -5.86
N VAL A 82 -6.44 -0.86 -6.86
CA VAL A 82 -7.04 -0.91 -8.19
C VAL A 82 -6.05 -1.46 -9.21
N HIS A 83 -6.54 -2.32 -10.10
CA HIS A 83 -5.78 -2.93 -11.17
C HIS A 83 -6.01 -2.16 -12.47
N VAL A 84 -5.01 -1.41 -12.90
CA VAL A 84 -5.01 -0.61 -14.15
C VAL A 84 -3.86 -1.00 -15.09
N ALA A 85 -2.97 -1.85 -14.63
CA ALA A 85 -1.83 -2.35 -15.39
C ALA A 85 -2.26 -3.41 -16.43
N LYS A 86 -1.41 -3.63 -17.43
CA LYS A 86 -1.66 -4.65 -18.47
C LYS A 86 -1.38 -6.09 -18.01
N GLU A 87 -0.58 -6.25 -16.97
CA GLU A 87 -0.23 -7.56 -16.44
C GLU A 87 -1.39 -8.15 -15.64
N GLU A 88 -1.98 -9.21 -16.13
CA GLU A 88 -3.11 -9.93 -15.50
C GLU A 88 -2.77 -10.51 -14.11
N THR A 89 -1.49 -10.66 -13.82
CA THR A 89 -1.02 -11.23 -12.53
C THR A 89 -1.02 -10.24 -11.38
N LYS A 90 -1.28 -8.94 -11.64
CA LYS A 90 -1.35 -7.93 -10.59
C LYS A 90 -2.68 -7.99 -9.86
N SER A 91 -2.62 -7.84 -8.53
CA SER A 91 -3.79 -7.76 -7.65
C SER A 91 -4.56 -6.45 -7.83
N GLY A 92 -5.77 -6.40 -7.32
CA GLY A 92 -6.59 -5.19 -7.26
C GLY A 92 -7.96 -5.36 -7.92
N PHE A 93 -8.87 -4.46 -7.59
CA PHE A 93 -10.15 -4.37 -8.27
C PHE A 93 -9.96 -3.84 -9.70
N THR A 94 -10.49 -4.51 -10.70
CA THR A 94 -10.60 -3.92 -12.04
C THR A 94 -11.49 -2.68 -11.98
N SER A 95 -11.40 -1.78 -12.97
CA SER A 95 -12.25 -0.59 -13.02
C SER A 95 -13.74 -0.94 -12.98
N GLU A 96 -14.14 -2.00 -13.67
CA GLU A 96 -15.52 -2.50 -13.67
C GLU A 96 -15.93 -3.05 -12.29
N GLU A 97 -15.10 -3.90 -11.66
CA GLU A 97 -15.38 -4.41 -10.31
C GLU A 97 -15.44 -3.30 -9.28
N PHE A 98 -14.58 -2.30 -9.38
CA PHE A 98 -14.58 -1.15 -8.50
C PHE A 98 -15.90 -0.37 -8.60
N GLU A 99 -16.37 -0.11 -9.80
CA GLU A 99 -17.64 0.58 -10.03
C GLU A 99 -18.85 -0.24 -9.56
N LEU A 100 -18.91 -1.53 -9.93
CA LEU A 100 -20.05 -2.39 -9.60
C LEU A 100 -20.12 -2.78 -8.13
N ARG A 101 -18.97 -3.06 -7.50
CA ARG A 101 -18.92 -3.62 -6.14
C ARG A 101 -18.62 -2.60 -5.08
N ILE A 102 -17.67 -1.68 -5.33
CA ILE A 102 -17.20 -0.75 -4.30
C ILE A 102 -18.09 0.48 -4.20
N LEU A 103 -18.45 1.11 -5.33
CA LEU A 103 -19.26 2.33 -5.30
C LEU A 103 -20.68 2.11 -4.81
N ASN A 104 -21.22 0.90 -5.03
CA ASN A 104 -22.55 0.50 -4.55
C ASN A 104 -22.53 -0.09 -3.13
N LEU A 105 -21.34 -0.22 -2.52
CA LEU A 105 -21.22 -0.78 -1.19
C LEU A 105 -21.32 0.34 -0.14
N GLU A 106 -22.20 0.18 0.80
CA GLU A 106 -22.30 1.06 1.96
C GLU A 106 -21.12 0.81 2.90
N LEU A 107 -19.92 1.24 2.44
CA LEU A 107 -18.64 0.88 3.06
C LEU A 107 -18.57 1.22 4.55
N ARG A 108 -19.14 2.37 4.95
CA ARG A 108 -19.11 2.82 6.36
C ARG A 108 -20.01 1.98 7.25
N GLU A 109 -21.18 1.60 6.73
CA GLU A 109 -22.17 0.82 7.48
C GLU A 109 -21.75 -0.65 7.55
N ARG A 110 -21.27 -1.19 6.41
CA ARG A 110 -20.86 -2.59 6.31
C ARG A 110 -19.54 -2.88 7.02
N PHE A 111 -18.61 -1.90 7.04
CA PHE A 111 -17.27 -2.04 7.62
C PHE A 111 -16.95 -0.95 8.63
N PRO A 112 -17.65 -0.89 9.78
CA PRO A 112 -17.51 0.19 10.75
C PRO A 112 -16.12 0.30 11.38
N TRP A 113 -15.34 -0.78 11.36
CA TRP A 113 -13.98 -0.85 11.88
C TRP A 113 -12.89 -0.63 10.81
N VAL A 114 -13.30 -0.32 9.58
CA VAL A 114 -12.40 0.04 8.47
C VAL A 114 -12.65 1.49 8.08
N GLU A 115 -11.56 2.23 7.88
CA GLU A 115 -11.59 3.59 7.33
C GLU A 115 -10.98 3.56 5.93
N VAL A 116 -11.83 3.60 4.89
CA VAL A 116 -11.36 3.74 3.50
C VAL A 116 -10.89 5.16 3.27
N CYS A 117 -9.57 5.34 3.10
CA CYS A 117 -8.92 6.65 2.95
C CYS A 117 -8.68 7.06 1.50
N GLY A 118 -8.79 6.13 0.55
CA GLY A 118 -8.54 6.39 -0.87
C GLY A 118 -8.20 5.13 -1.65
N VAL A 119 -7.38 5.28 -2.67
CA VAL A 119 -6.97 4.20 -3.56
C VAL A 119 -5.46 4.05 -3.63
N MET A 120 -5.03 2.84 -3.98
CA MET A 120 -3.65 2.53 -4.37
C MET A 120 -3.66 1.87 -5.73
N GLY A 121 -2.64 2.13 -6.55
CA GLY A 121 -2.42 1.40 -7.78
C GLY A 121 -0.97 1.42 -8.23
N MET A 122 -0.66 0.54 -9.16
CA MET A 122 0.65 0.43 -9.80
C MET A 122 0.48 0.50 -11.31
N ALA A 123 1.38 1.25 -11.96
CA ALA A 123 1.41 1.29 -13.41
C ALA A 123 1.96 -0.01 -14.00
N THR A 124 1.74 -0.22 -15.29
CA THR A 124 2.38 -1.28 -16.09
C THR A 124 3.89 -1.20 -15.94
N ASN A 125 4.55 -2.37 -15.78
CA ASN A 125 6.01 -2.45 -15.74
C ASN A 125 6.59 -2.28 -17.16
N THR A 126 7.00 -1.07 -17.50
CA THR A 126 7.49 -0.65 -18.80
C THR A 126 8.32 0.61 -18.65
N ASP A 127 9.08 0.99 -19.68
CA ASP A 127 9.76 2.29 -19.77
C ASP A 127 8.90 3.33 -20.53
N ASP A 128 7.72 2.95 -20.98
CA ASP A 128 6.81 3.83 -21.71
C ASP A 128 6.08 4.80 -20.77
N GLN A 129 6.53 6.05 -20.75
CA GLN A 129 5.94 7.10 -19.95
C GLN A 129 4.47 7.42 -20.34
N ALA A 130 4.07 7.19 -21.60
CA ALA A 130 2.69 7.40 -22.01
C ALA A 130 1.76 6.37 -21.35
N GLU A 131 2.23 5.12 -21.22
CA GLU A 131 1.52 4.07 -20.51
C GLU A 131 1.44 4.36 -19.01
N TRP A 132 2.51 4.85 -18.37
CA TRP A 132 2.45 5.30 -16.97
C TRP A 132 1.40 6.40 -16.76
N ARG A 133 1.39 7.41 -17.64
CA ARG A 133 0.39 8.50 -17.58
C ARG A 133 -1.04 7.98 -17.76
N ARG A 134 -1.24 6.99 -18.61
CA ARG A 134 -2.55 6.34 -18.80
C ARG A 134 -3.00 5.69 -17.49
N CYS A 135 -2.15 4.83 -16.90
CA CYS A 135 -2.44 4.12 -15.65
C CYS A 135 -2.76 5.10 -14.51
N PHE A 136 -1.91 6.11 -14.31
CA PHE A 136 -2.10 7.07 -13.21
C PHE A 136 -3.34 7.94 -13.37
N ARG A 137 -3.71 8.31 -14.60
CA ARG A 137 -4.98 9.01 -14.86
C ARG A 137 -6.19 8.13 -14.52
N GLU A 138 -6.13 6.84 -14.83
CA GLU A 138 -7.18 5.90 -14.51
C GLU A 138 -7.34 5.71 -13.00
N ILE A 139 -6.22 5.53 -12.25
CA ILE A 139 -6.23 5.47 -10.78
C ILE A 139 -6.88 6.74 -10.19
N LYS A 140 -6.49 7.92 -10.69
CA LYS A 140 -7.06 9.20 -10.25
C LYS A 140 -8.56 9.30 -10.55
N ALA A 141 -8.99 8.85 -11.71
CA ALA A 141 -10.41 8.84 -12.08
C ALA A 141 -11.24 7.95 -11.14
N LEU A 142 -10.74 6.76 -10.79
CA LEU A 142 -11.38 5.86 -9.82
C LEU A 142 -11.40 6.47 -8.41
N ALA A 143 -10.30 7.09 -7.98
CA ALA A 143 -10.24 7.82 -6.70
C ALA A 143 -11.33 8.92 -6.61
N SER A 144 -11.53 9.66 -7.69
CA SER A 144 -12.52 10.73 -7.74
C SER A 144 -13.96 10.22 -7.55
N LYS A 145 -14.25 8.98 -7.92
CA LYS A 145 -15.57 8.35 -7.73
C LYS A 145 -15.87 8.00 -6.26
N LEU A 146 -14.83 7.92 -5.40
CA LEU A 146 -14.99 7.73 -3.95
C LEU A 146 -15.26 9.04 -3.17
N SER A 147 -15.51 10.14 -3.84
CA SER A 147 -15.63 11.49 -3.23
C SER A 147 -16.64 11.58 -2.08
N THR A 148 -17.68 10.72 -2.07
CA THR A 148 -18.67 10.64 -1.00
C THR A 148 -18.13 10.17 0.35
N LEU A 149 -16.93 9.53 0.36
CA LEU A 149 -16.32 8.95 1.56
C LEU A 149 -15.30 9.87 2.24
N ASN A 150 -15.10 11.10 1.76
CA ASN A 150 -14.04 12.02 2.21
C ASN A 150 -12.64 11.41 2.01
N THR A 151 -12.48 10.58 0.96
CA THR A 151 -11.24 9.91 0.60
C THR A 151 -10.33 10.87 -0.15
N LYS A 152 -9.10 11.03 0.33
CA LYS A 152 -8.14 12.01 -0.25
C LYS A 152 -6.82 11.38 -0.69
N GLN A 153 -6.58 10.13 -0.31
CA GLN A 153 -5.29 9.51 -0.52
C GLN A 153 -5.23 8.80 -1.88
N ILE A 154 -4.23 9.14 -2.67
CA ILE A 154 -3.94 8.49 -3.95
C ILE A 154 -2.49 8.01 -3.88
N SER A 155 -2.33 6.72 -3.55
CA SER A 155 -1.03 6.07 -3.46
C SER A 155 -0.64 5.46 -4.79
N MET A 156 0.20 6.15 -5.55
CA MET A 156 0.73 5.68 -6.83
C MET A 156 2.10 6.29 -7.09
N GLY A 157 2.94 5.56 -7.83
CA GLY A 157 4.32 5.94 -8.10
C GLY A 157 5.32 5.23 -7.18
N MET A 158 6.36 4.71 -7.80
CA MET A 158 7.49 4.02 -7.19
C MET A 158 8.80 4.66 -7.67
N SER A 159 9.95 4.06 -7.36
CA SER A 159 11.27 4.62 -7.64
C SER A 159 11.49 5.11 -9.08
N ASP A 160 10.87 4.46 -10.07
CA ASP A 160 11.13 4.76 -11.48
C ASP A 160 10.12 5.76 -12.08
N ASP A 161 8.89 5.79 -11.57
CA ASP A 161 7.76 6.51 -12.17
C ASP A 161 7.10 7.57 -11.26
N TYR A 162 7.64 7.80 -10.03
CA TYR A 162 7.01 8.68 -9.03
C TYR A 162 6.86 10.13 -9.48
N LEU A 163 7.77 10.66 -10.30
CA LEU A 163 7.65 12.04 -10.80
C LEU A 163 6.41 12.19 -11.68
N ILE A 164 6.19 11.23 -12.58
CA ILE A 164 5.01 11.21 -13.43
C ILE A 164 3.74 10.98 -12.60
N ALA A 165 3.82 10.12 -11.58
CA ALA A 165 2.70 9.90 -10.67
C ALA A 165 2.29 11.19 -9.95
N ILE A 166 3.25 11.99 -9.47
CA ILE A 166 3.00 13.29 -8.83
C ILE A 166 2.35 14.26 -9.82
N GLU A 167 2.86 14.36 -11.06
CA GLU A 167 2.24 15.16 -12.12
C GLU A 167 0.78 14.77 -12.38
N GLN A 168 0.45 13.48 -12.27
CA GLN A 168 -0.90 12.95 -12.45
C GLN A 168 -1.77 13.06 -11.17
N GLY A 169 -1.24 13.61 -10.07
CA GLY A 169 -1.96 13.90 -8.84
C GLY A 169 -1.83 12.88 -7.73
N SER A 170 -0.76 12.09 -7.72
CA SER A 170 -0.36 11.30 -6.56
C SER A 170 -0.07 12.23 -5.37
N ASN A 171 -0.54 11.86 -4.20
CA ASN A 171 -0.18 12.53 -2.94
C ASN A 171 0.51 11.58 -1.95
N MET A 172 0.79 10.36 -2.38
CA MET A 172 1.56 9.37 -1.64
C MET A 172 2.36 8.50 -2.61
N VAL A 173 3.69 8.56 -2.55
CA VAL A 173 4.59 7.73 -3.36
C VAL A 173 5.26 6.68 -2.51
N ARG A 174 5.72 5.59 -3.13
CA ARG A 174 6.37 4.45 -2.45
C ARG A 174 7.79 4.27 -2.97
N ILE A 175 8.74 4.97 -2.35
CA ILE A 175 10.14 4.97 -2.77
C ILE A 175 10.92 3.95 -1.94
N GLY A 176 11.53 2.98 -2.59
CA GLY A 176 12.32 1.94 -1.93
C GLY A 176 13.75 1.87 -2.45
N SER A 177 13.97 1.35 -3.65
CA SER A 177 15.30 1.10 -4.21
C SER A 177 16.17 2.35 -4.31
N THR A 178 15.59 3.50 -4.59
CA THR A 178 16.31 4.80 -4.67
C THR A 178 16.86 5.25 -3.30
N ILE A 179 16.19 4.89 -2.19
CA ILE A 179 16.60 5.31 -0.84
C ILE A 179 17.42 4.22 -0.16
N PHE A 180 17.01 2.95 -0.28
CA PHE A 180 17.57 1.83 0.50
C PHE A 180 18.47 0.91 -0.33
N GLY A 181 18.65 1.17 -1.63
CA GLY A 181 19.37 0.30 -2.55
C GLY A 181 18.54 -0.90 -3.04
N SER A 182 19.12 -1.68 -3.95
CA SER A 182 18.48 -2.90 -4.46
C SER A 182 18.45 -4.01 -3.40
N ARG A 183 17.35 -4.77 -3.33
CA ARG A 183 17.25 -5.97 -2.48
C ARG A 183 18.25 -7.02 -3.00
N GLY A 184 19.26 -7.35 -2.18
CA GLY A 184 20.24 -8.37 -2.51
C GLY A 184 21.72 -7.99 -2.34
N SER A 185 22.04 -6.74 -2.04
CA SER A 185 23.40 -6.31 -1.72
C SER A 185 23.66 -6.29 -0.20
N THR A 186 23.48 -7.44 0.46
CA THR A 186 24.15 -7.64 1.76
C THR A 186 25.59 -8.00 1.45
N PRO A 187 26.61 -7.28 1.93
CA PRO A 187 28.00 -7.71 1.80
C PRO A 187 28.13 -9.03 2.58
N GLU A 188 28.37 -10.14 1.89
CA GLU A 188 28.84 -11.35 2.53
C GLU A 188 30.14 -10.99 3.25
N ASN A 189 30.16 -11.25 4.56
CA ASN A 189 31.35 -11.16 5.39
C ASN A 189 32.45 -12.03 4.78
N SER A 190 33.37 -11.45 4.04
CA SER A 190 34.65 -12.06 3.72
C SER A 190 35.54 -12.01 4.97
N ILE A 191 35.27 -12.91 5.91
CA ILE A 191 36.26 -13.27 6.91
C ILE A 191 37.27 -14.15 6.18
N GLN A 192 38.31 -13.53 5.64
CA GLN A 192 39.53 -14.26 5.28
C GLN A 192 40.23 -14.63 6.59
N THR A 193 40.11 -15.89 6.97
CA THR A 193 41.03 -16.51 7.93
C THR A 193 42.34 -16.72 7.20
N ASN A 194 43.31 -15.83 7.44
CA ASN A 194 44.73 -16.12 7.15
C ASN A 194 45.24 -17.07 8.23
N ASN A 195 45.57 -18.28 7.80
CA ASN A 195 46.58 -19.14 8.45
C ASN A 195 47.91 -18.97 7.75
#